data_d9dbc951b8bec71573e52df2dc86409b
#
_entry.id   d9dbc951b8bec71573e52df2dc86409b
#
_cell.length_a   1.000
_cell.length_b   1.000
_cell.length_c   1.000
_cell.angle_alpha   90.00
_cell.angle_beta   90.00
_cell.angle_gamma   90.00
#
_symmetry.space_group_name_H-M   'P 1'
#
loop_
_entity.id
_entity.type
_entity.pdbx_description
1 polymer ?
#
loop_
_entity_poly.entity_id
_entity_poly.type
_entity_poly.pdbx_seq_one_letter_code
_entity_poly.pdbx_strand_id
1 'polypeptide(L)'
;MSEKEQEMTSKKLGIHVGDSFQDIREIREVLDKSVFREEEPTHSQQAEALEEPVAMEVSEPIRDAKPEAVAEPTQESEQEPEQPLSRLSRRSRKAGVEATKAEASKVEENTEELEADVAVEPIRRQSKRPVPLAIPFVLSLLISLLHVGVPFLTRFATNQQSQNLYAGWAMTKGQVPFGDFYGTNGLLYYVINWLGSLAGGHWLLMILQAIALFFAGTYLYRVVRLLVSDKDTAKNVQLLFYFLVLGLGFGGTYVTFFSLPILFASMNFILAYLIGHRKDEGFILYGAIAAVAFLIDPMTSALFYFLAFLGLTAFNIKQKKWARGFYQLLATLLGFSLVFYPIGYVTVWNQTFGYAINQVTYVFNALNFSNGQAFSNAIYYGLLALAFGLVSAFLMSFTKQSSSARRIFRFMGWVGSLVVLVVSIGLPEQGAYQLLPMLPFVLPLFAVWFSRDGEASEGTERRGRKKKNKEVWAAYFTSQVFLPLVALVYLLVNPVVQDVVLQSGQSSERSAIASYINHHTKSKDTIYAWDATATLYQESDRLAASALLTPTSYLGINENRTNVIQQIDRSEPKYIVVNNQVELTSDMKNLLKENYRLVEKKYRHFKLYQRS
;
A
#
# COMPACT_ATOMS: atom_id res chain seq x y z
N MET A 1 5.36 -24.02 -31.45
CA MET A 1 5.11 -23.07 -32.55
C MET A 1 6.45 -22.54 -33.02
N SER A 2 6.76 -22.66 -34.32
CA SER A 2 8.05 -22.23 -34.86
C SER A 2 8.08 -20.73 -35.10
N GLU A 3 9.27 -20.10 -35.06
CA GLU A 3 9.47 -18.66 -35.31
C GLU A 3 8.75 -18.14 -36.57
N LYS A 4 8.58 -18.98 -37.59
CA LYS A 4 7.83 -18.65 -38.82
C LYS A 4 6.33 -18.47 -38.63
N GLU A 5 5.72 -19.09 -37.63
CA GLU A 5 4.28 -18.89 -37.34
C GLU A 5 4.03 -17.60 -36.54
N GLN A 6 4.99 -17.16 -35.75
CA GLN A 6 4.92 -15.86 -35.06
C GLN A 6 5.08 -14.69 -36.03
N GLU A 7 5.97 -14.81 -37.02
CA GLU A 7 6.20 -13.78 -38.05
C GLU A 7 4.99 -13.61 -38.99
N MET A 8 4.27 -14.67 -39.30
CA MET A 8 3.05 -14.60 -40.12
C MET A 8 1.85 -14.01 -39.36
N THR A 9 1.76 -14.18 -38.05
CA THR A 9 0.67 -13.64 -37.25
C THR A 9 0.87 -12.13 -37.01
N SER A 10 2.10 -11.68 -36.85
CA SER A 10 2.49 -10.28 -36.72
C SER A 10 2.17 -9.45 -37.98
N LYS A 11 2.44 -10.01 -39.16
CA LYS A 11 2.13 -9.35 -40.46
C LYS A 11 0.63 -9.21 -40.76
N LYS A 12 -0.22 -10.03 -40.17
CA LYS A 12 -1.69 -9.96 -40.36
C LYS A 12 -2.39 -8.94 -39.47
N LEU A 13 -1.77 -8.47 -38.39
CA LEU A 13 -2.35 -7.53 -37.42
C LEU A 13 -1.84 -6.09 -37.58
N GLY A 14 -0.85 -5.82 -38.46
CA GLY A 14 -0.35 -4.45 -38.73
C GLY A 14 0.23 -3.75 -37.49
N ILE A 15 0.65 -4.50 -36.47
CA ILE A 15 1.23 -3.96 -35.24
C ILE A 15 2.72 -4.27 -35.25
N HIS A 16 3.55 -3.28 -35.57
CA HIS A 16 4.98 -3.32 -35.30
C HIS A 16 5.19 -3.14 -33.80
N VAL A 17 5.54 -4.20 -33.10
CA VAL A 17 6.01 -4.15 -31.72
C VAL A 17 7.52 -4.01 -31.76
N GLY A 18 8.00 -2.78 -31.76
CA GLY A 18 9.45 -2.50 -31.75
C GLY A 18 9.85 -1.05 -31.49
N ASP A 19 9.05 -0.06 -31.86
CA ASP A 19 9.51 1.32 -31.94
C ASP A 19 8.76 2.33 -31.06
N SER A 20 8.04 1.87 -30.03
CA SER A 20 7.13 2.74 -29.24
C SER A 20 7.83 3.83 -28.38
N PHE A 21 9.14 3.78 -28.21
CA PHE A 21 9.89 4.79 -27.43
C PHE A 21 10.48 5.92 -28.27
N GLN A 22 10.75 5.70 -29.56
CA GLN A 22 11.21 6.75 -30.46
C GLN A 22 10.04 7.58 -31.00
N ASP A 23 8.94 6.96 -31.35
CA ASP A 23 7.75 7.64 -31.89
C ASP A 23 7.14 8.68 -30.94
N ILE A 24 7.18 8.44 -29.61
CA ILE A 24 6.58 9.37 -28.64
C ILE A 24 7.43 10.65 -28.49
N ARG A 25 8.75 10.57 -28.64
CA ARG A 25 9.62 11.76 -28.62
C ARG A 25 9.54 12.56 -29.90
N GLU A 26 9.44 11.90 -31.04
CA GLU A 26 9.23 12.59 -32.33
C GLU A 26 7.86 13.25 -32.41
N ILE A 27 6.82 12.61 -31.86
CA ILE A 27 5.48 13.22 -31.74
C ILE A 27 5.52 14.44 -30.79
N ARG A 28 6.30 14.39 -29.70
CA ARG A 28 6.47 15.53 -28.79
C ARG A 28 7.20 16.69 -29.46
N GLU A 29 8.26 16.41 -30.22
CA GLU A 29 9.00 17.45 -31.01
C GLU A 29 8.15 18.06 -32.11
N VAL A 30 7.26 17.29 -32.73
CA VAL A 30 6.33 17.78 -33.76
C VAL A 30 5.19 18.58 -33.12
N LEU A 31 4.67 18.18 -31.95
CA LEU A 31 3.67 18.94 -31.22
C LEU A 31 4.22 20.26 -30.64
N ASP A 32 5.43 20.28 -30.09
CA ASP A 32 6.07 21.52 -29.61
C ASP A 32 6.32 22.49 -30.75
N LYS A 33 6.68 21.99 -31.93
CA LYS A 33 6.86 22.84 -33.14
C LYS A 33 5.54 23.34 -33.75
N SER A 34 4.43 22.68 -33.49
CA SER A 34 3.11 23.07 -34.01
C SER A 34 2.36 24.04 -33.09
N VAL A 35 2.64 24.03 -31.78
CA VAL A 35 1.96 24.88 -30.78
C VAL A 35 2.62 26.26 -30.67
N PHE A 36 3.88 26.42 -31.11
CA PHE A 36 4.61 27.71 -31.09
C PHE A 36 4.78 28.35 -32.47
N ARG A 37 3.90 28.07 -33.43
CA ARG A 37 3.80 28.87 -34.65
C ARG A 37 2.70 29.91 -34.45
N GLU A 38 2.99 30.94 -33.65
CA GLU A 38 2.30 32.21 -33.74
C GLU A 38 2.76 32.93 -35.03
N GLU A 39 1.77 33.31 -35.83
CA GLU A 39 1.97 34.03 -37.07
C GLU A 39 2.62 35.39 -36.81
N GLU A 40 3.80 35.63 -37.41
CA GLU A 40 4.31 37.00 -37.58
C GLU A 40 3.46 37.73 -38.62
N PRO A 41 2.93 38.92 -38.33
CA PRO A 41 2.25 39.73 -39.34
C PRO A 41 3.27 40.46 -40.17
N THR A 42 3.20 40.28 -41.50
CA THR A 42 3.90 41.00 -42.54
C THR A 42 3.55 42.48 -42.52
N HIS A 43 4.58 43.33 -42.48
CA HIS A 43 4.52 44.78 -42.69
C HIS A 43 4.01 45.16 -44.07
N SER A 44 3.04 46.05 -44.18
CA SER A 44 3.06 47.18 -45.12
C SER A 44 2.09 48.31 -44.73
N GLN A 45 2.69 49.46 -44.36
CA GLN A 45 2.42 50.86 -44.69
C GLN A 45 1.02 51.48 -44.50
N GLN A 46 1.01 52.50 -43.69
CA GLN A 46 0.64 53.94 -43.81
C GLN A 46 -0.21 54.36 -42.60
N ALA A 47 0.37 55.16 -41.79
CA ALA A 47 0.41 56.62 -41.64
C ALA A 47 -0.90 57.25 -41.16
N GLU A 48 -0.73 58.05 -40.13
CA GLU A 48 -1.39 59.30 -39.68
C GLU A 48 -2.34 59.23 -38.47
N ALA A 49 -1.84 59.76 -37.42
CA ALA A 49 -2.14 61.00 -36.72
C ALA A 49 -3.13 60.94 -35.52
N LEU A 50 -2.57 61.41 -34.37
CA LEU A 50 -3.20 62.27 -33.33
C LEU A 50 -4.32 61.63 -32.46
N GLU A 51 -4.29 61.61 -31.17
CA GLU A 51 -4.05 62.49 -30.07
C GLU A 51 -4.21 61.74 -28.73
N GLU A 52 -3.43 62.11 -27.74
CA GLU A 52 -3.55 61.80 -26.31
C GLU A 52 -4.63 62.65 -25.63
N PRO A 53 -4.74 62.59 -24.29
CA PRO A 53 -5.28 61.58 -23.36
C PRO A 53 -6.40 62.17 -22.50
N VAL A 54 -7.16 61.34 -21.76
CA VAL A 54 -7.89 61.78 -20.56
C VAL A 54 -7.88 60.72 -19.48
N ALA A 55 -7.28 61.10 -18.38
CA ALA A 55 -7.38 60.47 -17.08
C ALA A 55 -8.64 60.93 -16.36
N MET A 56 -9.10 60.11 -15.44
CA MET A 56 -9.91 60.37 -14.23
C MET A 56 -10.87 59.20 -14.00
N GLU A 57 -11.18 58.70 -12.85
CA GLU A 57 -10.90 59.04 -11.46
C GLU A 57 -11.45 57.89 -10.56
N VAL A 58 -10.83 57.71 -9.46
CA VAL A 58 -11.15 56.87 -8.33
C VAL A 58 -12.46 57.26 -7.70
N SER A 59 -13.31 56.31 -7.26
CA SER A 59 -14.11 56.46 -6.05
C SER A 59 -14.63 55.12 -5.51
N GLU A 60 -14.14 54.73 -4.34
CA GLU A 60 -14.83 53.96 -3.28
C GLU A 60 -15.75 54.89 -2.47
N PRO A 61 -16.40 54.39 -1.43
CA PRO A 61 -17.42 53.35 -1.24
C PRO A 61 -18.69 53.91 -0.56
N ILE A 62 -19.77 53.18 -0.54
CA ILE A 62 -20.89 53.50 0.40
C ILE A 62 -21.35 52.22 1.12
N ARG A 63 -21.41 52.41 2.43
CA ARG A 63 -21.88 51.53 3.49
C ARG A 63 -23.41 51.49 3.64
N ASP A 64 -23.85 50.36 4.24
CA ASP A 64 -24.96 50.21 5.19
C ASP A 64 -26.41 50.43 4.74
N ALA A 65 -27.18 49.36 4.78
CA ALA A 65 -28.46 49.34 5.50
C ALA A 65 -29.04 47.91 5.62
N LYS A 66 -29.29 47.51 6.84
CA LYS A 66 -30.19 46.47 7.34
C LYS A 66 -31.33 47.25 8.06
N PRO A 67 -32.46 46.68 8.49
CA PRO A 67 -33.31 45.57 8.06
C PRO A 67 -34.80 45.94 8.01
N GLU A 68 -35.66 45.08 7.49
CA GLU A 68 -37.05 45.05 7.98
C GLU A 68 -37.66 43.65 7.84
N ALA A 69 -38.33 43.26 8.93
CA ALA A 69 -39.11 42.06 9.12
C ALA A 69 -40.58 42.32 8.86
N VAL A 70 -41.29 41.37 8.23
CA VAL A 70 -42.77 41.27 8.29
C VAL A 70 -43.08 39.78 8.09
N ALA A 71 -43.47 39.09 9.14
CA ALA A 71 -44.80 38.79 9.69
C ALA A 71 -45.45 37.53 9.07
N GLU A 72 -45.61 36.52 9.92
CA GLU A 72 -46.57 35.40 9.81
C GLU A 72 -48.02 35.88 9.71
N PRO A 73 -48.92 35.05 9.21
CA PRO A 73 -50.22 34.89 9.89
C PRO A 73 -50.56 33.43 10.18
N THR A 74 -50.66 33.12 11.44
CA THR A 74 -51.81 32.71 12.27
C THR A 74 -52.82 31.70 11.70
N GLN A 75 -52.99 30.65 12.49
CA GLN A 75 -54.00 29.61 12.54
C GLN A 75 -55.42 30.16 12.54
N GLU A 76 -56.34 29.43 11.93
CA GLU A 76 -57.74 29.40 12.38
C GLU A 76 -58.24 27.95 12.37
N SER A 77 -58.78 27.62 13.54
CA SER A 77 -59.49 26.40 13.91
C SER A 77 -60.94 26.54 13.58
N GLU A 78 -61.63 25.55 13.07
CA GLU A 78 -63.05 25.39 13.25
C GLU A 78 -63.43 23.96 13.66
N GLN A 79 -64.22 23.94 14.78
CA GLN A 79 -64.80 22.78 15.42
C GLN A 79 -66.20 22.46 14.83
N GLU A 80 -66.43 21.13 14.77
CA GLU A 80 -67.68 20.38 15.07
C GLU A 80 -69.08 20.95 14.62
N PRO A 81 -70.12 20.11 14.36
CA PRO A 81 -70.66 19.24 15.44
C PRO A 81 -71.13 17.82 15.09
N GLU A 82 -71.19 17.02 16.14
CA GLU A 82 -71.93 15.75 16.23
C GLU A 82 -73.41 15.81 16.02
N GLN A 83 -74.00 14.76 15.49
CA GLN A 83 -75.23 14.16 16.03
C GLN A 83 -75.56 12.76 15.46
N PRO A 84 -76.36 11.90 16.15
CA PRO A 84 -76.31 10.48 16.14
C PRO A 84 -77.47 9.80 15.43
N LEU A 85 -77.37 8.53 15.09
CA LEU A 85 -78.40 7.49 14.84
C LEU A 85 -77.73 6.31 14.14
N SER A 86 -77.97 5.03 14.37
CA SER A 86 -78.97 4.24 15.09
C SER A 86 -78.42 2.80 15.22
N ARG A 87 -78.80 2.19 16.34
CA ARG A 87 -78.61 0.75 16.58
C ARG A 87 -79.45 -0.06 15.58
N LEU A 88 -78.80 -0.78 14.64
CA LEU A 88 -79.32 -2.01 14.01
C LEU A 88 -78.36 -2.50 12.91
N SER A 89 -77.34 -3.26 13.24
CA SER A 89 -76.74 -4.37 12.43
C SER A 89 -75.53 -4.98 13.15
N ARG A 90 -75.76 -5.50 14.38
CA ARG A 90 -74.67 -6.09 15.18
C ARG A 90 -74.72 -7.63 15.20
N ARG A 91 -75.28 -8.26 14.12
CA ARG A 91 -75.35 -9.75 14.08
C ARG A 91 -74.78 -10.44 12.84
N SER A 92 -74.31 -9.67 11.83
CA SER A 92 -73.79 -10.28 10.58
C SER A 92 -72.26 -10.12 10.40
N ARG A 93 -71.55 -9.44 11.34
CA ARG A 93 -70.12 -9.18 11.22
C ARG A 93 -69.20 -10.08 12.11
N LYS A 94 -69.83 -11.00 12.93
CA LYS A 94 -69.03 -11.87 13.81
C LYS A 94 -68.55 -13.17 13.13
N ALA A 95 -69.20 -13.62 12.07
CA ALA A 95 -68.77 -14.83 11.37
C ALA A 95 -67.68 -14.65 10.30
N GLY A 96 -67.51 -13.40 9.79
CA GLY A 96 -66.45 -13.09 8.80
C GLY A 96 -65.10 -12.75 9.40
N VAL A 97 -65.09 -12.29 10.68
CA VAL A 97 -63.87 -11.86 11.38
C VAL A 97 -63.11 -13.03 12.03
N GLU A 98 -63.83 -14.12 12.36
CA GLU A 98 -63.18 -15.34 12.90
C GLU A 98 -62.49 -16.17 11.84
N ALA A 99 -63.00 -16.20 10.59
CA ALA A 99 -62.34 -16.92 9.47
C ALA A 99 -61.08 -16.19 8.99
N THR A 100 -61.08 -14.84 8.95
CA THR A 100 -59.89 -14.05 8.59
C THR A 100 -58.81 -14.01 9.67
N LYS A 101 -59.21 -14.17 10.93
CA LYS A 101 -58.28 -14.26 12.05
C LYS A 101 -57.61 -15.62 12.14
N ALA A 102 -58.29 -16.69 11.71
CA ALA A 102 -57.70 -18.05 11.66
C ALA A 102 -56.71 -18.21 10.50
N GLU A 103 -56.92 -17.52 9.34
CA GLU A 103 -55.96 -17.53 8.26
C GLU A 103 -54.75 -16.61 8.51
N ALA A 104 -54.97 -15.44 9.14
CA ALA A 104 -53.87 -14.59 9.56
C ALA A 104 -52.99 -15.23 10.65
N SER A 105 -53.56 -15.95 11.59
CA SER A 105 -52.81 -16.70 12.61
C SER A 105 -52.01 -17.88 12.03
N LYS A 106 -52.50 -18.55 10.99
CA LYS A 106 -51.75 -19.63 10.30
C LYS A 106 -50.61 -19.07 9.40
N VAL A 107 -50.76 -17.86 8.89
CA VAL A 107 -49.69 -17.19 8.10
C VAL A 107 -48.61 -16.65 9.04
N GLU A 108 -48.99 -16.14 10.24
CA GLU A 108 -48.02 -15.70 11.25
C GLU A 108 -47.27 -16.90 11.86
N GLU A 109 -47.95 -18.02 12.15
CA GLU A 109 -47.32 -19.23 12.72
C GLU A 109 -46.35 -19.88 11.70
N ASN A 110 -46.66 -19.88 10.38
CA ASN A 110 -45.73 -20.35 9.36
C ASN A 110 -44.59 -19.33 9.07
N THR A 111 -44.77 -18.07 9.41
CA THR A 111 -43.70 -17.05 9.25
C THR A 111 -42.76 -17.09 10.46
N GLU A 112 -43.28 -17.39 11.67
CA GLU A 112 -42.46 -17.58 12.87
C GLU A 112 -41.67 -18.91 12.83
N GLU A 113 -42.22 -20.01 12.30
CA GLU A 113 -41.46 -21.25 12.10
C GLU A 113 -40.36 -21.13 11.03
N LEU A 114 -40.51 -20.26 10.01
CA LEU A 114 -39.46 -19.96 9.03
C LEU A 114 -38.42 -18.99 9.56
N GLU A 115 -38.74 -18.16 10.57
CA GLU A 115 -37.78 -17.30 11.26
C GLU A 115 -37.08 -17.98 12.44
N ALA A 116 -37.68 -19.01 13.04
CA ALA A 116 -37.12 -19.74 14.19
C ALA A 116 -35.91 -20.63 13.82
N ASP A 117 -35.72 -21.01 12.54
CA ASP A 117 -34.55 -21.81 12.12
C ASP A 117 -33.31 -20.95 11.78
N VAL A 118 -33.39 -19.63 11.97
CA VAL A 118 -32.26 -18.70 12.00
C VAL A 118 -32.21 -17.99 13.34
N ALA A 119 -32.15 -18.77 14.42
CA ALA A 119 -31.75 -18.23 15.70
C ALA A 119 -30.30 -17.74 15.61
N VAL A 120 -30.15 -16.51 15.10
CA VAL A 120 -29.00 -15.66 15.40
C VAL A 120 -29.05 -15.46 16.92
N GLU A 121 -28.20 -16.18 17.65
CA GLU A 121 -27.99 -15.89 19.08
C GLU A 121 -27.92 -14.37 19.26
N PRO A 122 -28.69 -13.76 20.16
CA PRO A 122 -28.65 -12.33 20.37
C PRO A 122 -27.23 -11.97 20.75
N ILE A 123 -26.51 -11.37 19.79
CA ILE A 123 -25.13 -10.91 19.98
C ILE A 123 -25.21 -9.93 21.16
N ARG A 124 -24.79 -10.40 22.30
CA ARG A 124 -24.64 -9.67 23.56
C ARG A 124 -23.96 -8.35 23.17
N ARG A 125 -24.66 -7.20 23.25
CA ARG A 125 -24.11 -5.87 23.00
C ARG A 125 -22.78 -5.78 23.71
N GLN A 126 -21.70 -5.99 22.98
CA GLN A 126 -20.35 -5.86 23.53
C GLN A 126 -20.21 -4.40 23.93
N SER A 127 -20.25 -4.15 25.23
CA SER A 127 -19.93 -2.87 25.83
C SER A 127 -18.73 -2.28 25.07
N LYS A 128 -18.80 -0.99 24.72
CA LYS A 128 -17.72 -0.19 24.12
C LYS A 128 -16.54 -0.10 25.10
N ARG A 129 -15.86 -1.24 25.34
CA ARG A 129 -14.70 -1.25 26.22
C ARG A 129 -13.52 -0.71 25.45
N PRO A 130 -12.73 0.20 26.03
CA PRO A 130 -11.65 0.88 25.33
C PRO A 130 -10.60 -0.12 24.82
N VAL A 131 -10.12 0.12 23.60
CA VAL A 131 -8.93 -0.54 23.06
C VAL A 131 -7.74 -0.07 23.90
N PRO A 132 -6.82 -0.97 24.34
CA PRO A 132 -5.62 -0.55 25.06
C PRO A 132 -4.68 0.19 24.07
N LEU A 133 -4.70 1.52 24.07
CA LEU A 133 -3.95 2.34 23.13
C LEU A 133 -2.47 2.50 23.50
N ALA A 134 -2.11 2.28 24.75
CA ALA A 134 -0.73 2.44 25.24
C ALA A 134 0.27 1.49 24.55
N ILE A 135 -0.10 0.21 24.38
CA ILE A 135 0.77 -0.79 23.75
C ILE A 135 1.08 -0.41 22.30
N PRO A 136 0.08 -0.21 21.41
CA PRO A 136 0.36 0.18 20.03
C PRO A 136 1.09 1.54 19.93
N PHE A 137 0.81 2.50 20.81
CA PHE A 137 1.51 3.78 20.82
C PHE A 137 3.01 3.61 21.13
N VAL A 138 3.34 2.94 22.22
CA VAL A 138 4.75 2.76 22.63
C VAL A 138 5.52 1.92 21.62
N LEU A 139 4.95 0.78 21.16
CA LEU A 139 5.66 -0.10 20.25
C LEU A 139 5.82 0.49 18.84
N SER A 140 4.81 1.21 18.32
CA SER A 140 4.97 1.90 17.04
C SER A 140 6.01 3.01 17.09
N LEU A 141 6.07 3.76 18.20
CA LEU A 141 7.11 4.77 18.41
C LEU A 141 8.51 4.14 18.48
N LEU A 142 8.69 3.09 19.31
CA LEU A 142 9.98 2.41 19.45
C LEU A 142 10.49 1.82 18.13
N ILE A 143 9.62 1.17 17.35
CA ILE A 143 10.00 0.62 16.05
C ILE A 143 10.35 1.73 15.06
N SER A 144 9.61 2.84 15.08
CA SER A 144 9.86 3.96 14.17
C SER A 144 11.12 4.75 14.55
N LEU A 145 11.60 4.69 15.78
CA LEU A 145 12.92 5.25 16.16
C LEU A 145 14.10 4.51 15.49
N LEU A 146 13.89 3.27 15.05
CA LEU A 146 14.88 2.49 14.29
C LEU A 146 14.80 2.74 12.76
N HIS A 147 14.17 3.82 12.33
CA HIS A 147 13.98 4.17 10.93
C HIS A 147 15.29 4.64 10.27
N VAL A 148 15.61 4.08 9.11
CA VAL A 148 16.85 4.43 8.35
C VAL A 148 16.85 5.86 7.79
N GLY A 149 15.76 6.58 7.85
CA GLY A 149 15.71 8.02 7.59
C GLY A 149 16.39 8.88 8.66
N VAL A 150 16.74 8.30 9.81
CA VAL A 150 17.54 8.98 10.85
C VAL A 150 19.01 8.98 10.42
N PRO A 151 19.73 10.12 10.43
CA PRO A 151 21.05 10.25 9.79
C PRO A 151 22.07 9.19 10.17
N PHE A 152 22.13 8.77 11.44
CA PHE A 152 23.11 7.77 11.90
C PHE A 152 22.70 6.32 11.52
N LEU A 153 21.45 6.07 11.13
CA LEU A 153 20.96 4.76 10.69
C LEU A 153 20.91 4.63 9.16
N THR A 154 21.00 5.73 8.41
CA THR A 154 20.91 5.72 6.92
C THR A 154 21.93 4.79 6.27
N ARG A 155 23.11 4.62 6.89
CA ARG A 155 24.17 3.70 6.42
C ARG A 155 23.73 2.22 6.39
N PHE A 156 22.74 1.84 7.21
CA PHE A 156 22.18 0.48 7.25
C PHE A 156 21.02 0.29 6.28
N ALA A 157 20.68 1.31 5.49
CA ALA A 157 19.58 1.24 4.54
C ALA A 157 19.86 0.17 3.47
N THR A 158 18.90 -0.71 3.27
CA THR A 158 18.91 -1.64 2.14
C THR A 158 18.74 -0.87 0.82
N ASN A 159 19.00 -1.55 -0.30
CA ASN A 159 18.78 -0.96 -1.61
C ASN A 159 17.35 -0.39 -1.76
N GLN A 160 16.33 -1.18 -1.46
CA GLN A 160 14.93 -0.75 -1.53
C GLN A 160 14.63 0.45 -0.62
N GLN A 161 15.17 0.46 0.60
CA GLN A 161 14.98 1.58 1.52
C GLN A 161 15.64 2.86 1.01
N SER A 162 16.88 2.76 0.50
CA SER A 162 17.61 3.91 -0.03
C SER A 162 16.92 4.52 -1.26
N GLN A 163 16.32 3.70 -2.13
CA GLN A 163 15.52 4.16 -3.27
C GLN A 163 14.23 4.85 -2.83
N ASN A 164 13.55 4.31 -1.80
CA ASN A 164 12.34 4.94 -1.25
C ASN A 164 12.66 6.30 -0.61
N LEU A 165 13.79 6.43 0.10
CA LEU A 165 14.25 7.71 0.63
C LEU A 165 14.61 8.68 -0.51
N TYR A 166 15.35 8.21 -1.54
CA TYR A 166 15.66 9.00 -2.73
C TYR A 166 14.38 9.53 -3.39
N ALA A 167 13.37 8.69 -3.59
CA ALA A 167 12.13 9.08 -4.23
C ALA A 167 11.46 10.28 -3.54
N GLY A 168 11.35 10.24 -2.21
CA GLY A 168 10.80 11.35 -1.42
C GLY A 168 11.63 12.64 -1.57
N TRP A 169 12.95 12.53 -1.45
CA TRP A 169 13.86 13.66 -1.61
C TRP A 169 13.87 14.23 -3.05
N ALA A 170 13.92 13.38 -4.07
CA ALA A 170 13.92 13.78 -5.46
C ALA A 170 12.63 14.53 -5.87
N MET A 171 11.48 14.13 -5.32
CA MET A 171 10.23 14.87 -5.49
C MET A 171 10.27 16.28 -4.87
N THR A 172 11.07 16.53 -3.82
CA THR A 172 11.28 17.91 -3.32
C THR A 172 12.11 18.76 -4.28
N LYS A 173 12.85 18.13 -5.20
CA LYS A 173 13.60 18.77 -6.28
C LYS A 173 12.82 18.85 -7.60
N GLY A 174 11.52 18.49 -7.59
CA GLY A 174 10.64 18.57 -8.75
C GLY A 174 10.59 17.30 -9.62
N GLN A 175 11.25 16.21 -9.23
CA GLN A 175 11.13 14.95 -9.97
C GLN A 175 9.75 14.31 -9.80
N VAL A 176 9.30 13.62 -10.86
CA VAL A 176 7.98 13.01 -10.96
C VAL A 176 8.11 11.48 -10.87
N PRO A 177 7.30 10.81 -10.00
CA PRO A 177 7.27 9.36 -9.92
C PRO A 177 6.97 8.71 -11.28
N PHE A 178 7.57 7.54 -11.50
CA PHE A 178 7.47 6.72 -12.71
C PHE A 178 8.15 7.31 -13.96
N GLY A 179 8.31 8.63 -14.06
CA GLY A 179 9.00 9.30 -15.16
C GLY A 179 10.48 9.44 -14.89
N ASP A 180 10.83 10.13 -13.80
CA ASP A 180 12.21 10.47 -13.46
C ASP A 180 12.91 9.42 -12.59
N PHE A 181 12.15 8.62 -11.88
CA PHE A 181 12.66 7.46 -11.15
C PHE A 181 11.70 6.28 -11.24
N TYR A 182 12.27 5.08 -11.34
CA TYR A 182 11.54 3.82 -11.43
C TYR A 182 10.94 3.45 -10.07
N GLY A 183 9.67 3.03 -10.06
CA GLY A 183 9.02 2.65 -8.84
C GLY A 183 7.84 1.71 -9.01
N THR A 184 7.78 0.66 -8.20
CA THR A 184 6.77 -0.39 -8.26
C THR A 184 5.60 -0.18 -7.29
N ASN A 185 5.64 0.90 -6.50
CA ASN A 185 4.62 1.23 -5.52
C ASN A 185 3.56 2.18 -6.10
N GLY A 186 2.46 2.39 -5.39
CA GLY A 186 1.41 3.30 -5.83
C GLY A 186 1.80 4.78 -5.66
N LEU A 187 1.13 5.66 -6.40
CA LEU A 187 1.40 7.10 -6.40
C LEU A 187 1.34 7.72 -5.00
N LEU A 188 0.34 7.36 -4.18
CA LEU A 188 0.21 7.92 -2.83
C LEU A 188 1.36 7.51 -1.90
N TYR A 189 2.01 6.38 -2.14
CA TYR A 189 3.21 6.02 -1.38
C TYR A 189 4.35 7.01 -1.66
N TYR A 190 4.55 7.42 -2.90
CA TYR A 190 5.56 8.44 -3.23
C TYR A 190 5.19 9.81 -2.66
N VAL A 191 3.90 10.16 -2.64
CA VAL A 191 3.42 11.38 -1.95
C VAL A 191 3.72 11.31 -0.44
N ILE A 192 3.55 10.16 0.21
CA ILE A 192 3.93 9.99 1.63
C ILE A 192 5.43 10.19 1.84
N ASN A 193 6.28 9.64 0.97
CA ASN A 193 7.74 9.84 1.03
C ASN A 193 8.12 11.30 0.77
N TRP A 194 7.47 11.96 -0.18
CA TRP A 194 7.64 13.39 -0.44
C TRP A 194 7.28 14.22 0.79
N LEU A 195 6.11 14.02 1.38
CA LEU A 195 5.70 14.69 2.63
C LEU A 195 6.72 14.43 3.74
N GLY A 196 7.22 13.20 3.84
CA GLY A 196 8.23 12.79 4.80
C GLY A 196 9.57 13.53 4.63
N SER A 197 9.85 14.05 3.43
CA SER A 197 11.12 14.71 3.07
C SER A 197 11.05 16.23 3.07
N LEU A 198 9.88 16.85 3.25
CA LEU A 198 9.68 18.31 3.16
C LEU A 198 10.45 19.12 4.22
N ALA A 199 10.77 18.53 5.36
CA ALA A 199 11.39 19.22 6.48
C ALA A 199 12.94 19.15 6.49
N GLY A 200 13.56 18.96 5.34
CA GLY A 200 15.03 18.94 5.22
C GLY A 200 15.70 17.64 5.72
N GLY A 201 14.96 16.54 5.71
CA GLY A 201 15.43 15.20 6.12
C GLY A 201 14.25 14.22 6.12
N HIS A 202 14.46 13.01 6.62
CA HIS A 202 13.41 11.97 6.59
C HIS A 202 12.75 11.73 7.97
N TRP A 203 12.98 12.58 8.96
CA TRP A 203 12.42 12.42 10.31
C TRP A 203 10.89 12.50 10.34
N LEU A 204 10.29 13.29 9.44
CA LEU A 204 8.83 13.37 9.31
C LEU A 204 8.26 12.04 8.79
N LEU A 205 8.98 11.34 7.91
CA LEU A 205 8.60 10.00 7.45
C LEU A 205 8.57 8.99 8.60
N MET A 206 9.52 9.09 9.54
CA MET A 206 9.52 8.30 10.77
C MET A 206 8.24 8.53 11.61
N ILE A 207 7.78 9.79 11.72
CA ILE A 207 6.52 10.12 12.42
C ILE A 207 5.31 9.55 11.67
N LEU A 208 5.26 9.71 10.35
CA LEU A 208 4.18 9.15 9.53
C LEU A 208 4.12 7.62 9.66
N GLN A 209 5.28 6.95 9.68
CA GLN A 209 5.36 5.50 9.93
C GLN A 209 4.86 5.14 11.34
N ALA A 210 5.23 5.89 12.38
CA ALA A 210 4.74 5.64 13.73
C ALA A 210 3.21 5.74 13.82
N ILE A 211 2.62 6.73 13.16
CA ILE A 211 1.17 6.91 13.05
C ILE A 211 0.54 5.72 12.31
N ALA A 212 1.11 5.30 11.18
CA ALA A 212 0.61 4.17 10.41
C ALA A 212 0.63 2.88 11.24
N LEU A 213 1.75 2.56 11.88
CA LEU A 213 1.88 1.36 12.73
C LEU A 213 0.97 1.40 13.96
N PHE A 214 0.76 2.59 14.56
CA PHE A 214 -0.20 2.77 15.65
C PHE A 214 -1.62 2.39 15.24
N PHE A 215 -2.07 2.89 14.09
CA PHE A 215 -3.40 2.56 13.58
C PHE A 215 -3.48 1.08 13.14
N ALA A 216 -2.43 0.54 12.50
CA ALA A 216 -2.37 -0.87 12.13
C ALA A 216 -2.56 -1.78 13.34
N GLY A 217 -1.79 -1.60 14.41
CA GLY A 217 -1.92 -2.37 15.64
C GLY A 217 -3.28 -2.21 16.33
N THR A 218 -3.84 -0.98 16.28
CA THR A 218 -5.16 -0.68 16.86
C THR A 218 -6.29 -1.38 16.10
N TYR A 219 -6.28 -1.35 14.76
CA TYR A 219 -7.29 -2.03 13.94
C TYR A 219 -7.11 -3.56 14.00
N LEU A 220 -5.89 -4.06 14.00
CA LEU A 220 -5.62 -5.48 14.17
C LEU A 220 -6.21 -6.01 15.51
N TYR A 221 -6.00 -5.30 16.61
CA TYR A 221 -6.60 -5.66 17.89
C TYR A 221 -8.13 -5.77 17.78
N ARG A 222 -8.79 -4.82 17.09
CA ARG A 222 -10.24 -4.86 16.87
C ARG A 222 -10.66 -6.06 16.02
N VAL A 223 -9.93 -6.34 14.94
CA VAL A 223 -10.17 -7.49 14.06
C VAL A 223 -10.11 -8.80 14.83
N VAL A 224 -9.03 -9.00 15.58
CA VAL A 224 -8.87 -10.24 16.36
C VAL A 224 -9.94 -10.37 17.44
N ARG A 225 -10.30 -9.25 18.11
CA ARG A 225 -11.39 -9.21 19.08
C ARG A 225 -12.75 -9.63 18.50
N LEU A 226 -13.05 -9.23 17.26
CA LEU A 226 -14.28 -9.62 16.56
C LEU A 226 -14.19 -11.07 16.09
N LEU A 227 -13.02 -11.55 15.69
CA LEU A 227 -12.82 -12.88 15.12
C LEU A 227 -12.90 -13.99 16.19
N VAL A 228 -12.26 -13.80 17.35
CA VAL A 228 -12.14 -14.84 18.40
C VAL A 228 -12.77 -14.46 19.73
N SER A 229 -13.29 -13.24 19.88
CA SER A 229 -13.98 -12.72 21.08
C SER A 229 -13.13 -12.71 22.37
N ASP A 230 -11.85 -13.08 22.31
CA ASP A 230 -10.93 -13.09 23.45
C ASP A 230 -9.98 -11.88 23.42
N LYS A 231 -9.81 -11.22 24.59
CA LYS A 231 -8.98 -10.01 24.74
C LYS A 231 -7.50 -10.33 24.82
N ASP A 232 -7.20 -11.43 25.47
CA ASP A 232 -5.81 -11.79 25.73
C ASP A 232 -5.18 -12.32 24.45
N THR A 233 -5.91 -13.11 23.65
CA THR A 233 -5.53 -13.46 22.28
C THR A 233 -5.33 -12.21 21.41
N ALA A 234 -6.23 -11.22 21.48
CA ALA A 234 -6.09 -10.00 20.69
C ALA A 234 -4.83 -9.20 21.07
N LYS A 235 -4.47 -9.14 22.35
CA LYS A 235 -3.21 -8.53 22.79
C LYS A 235 -1.98 -9.31 22.33
N ASN A 236 -2.04 -10.64 22.43
CA ASN A 236 -0.92 -11.49 22.03
C ASN A 236 -0.65 -11.39 20.52
N VAL A 237 -1.69 -11.40 19.69
CA VAL A 237 -1.54 -11.20 18.24
C VAL A 237 -1.07 -9.78 17.91
N GLN A 238 -1.52 -8.76 18.64
CA GLN A 238 -1.04 -7.39 18.49
C GLN A 238 0.47 -7.29 18.84
N LEU A 239 0.93 -7.93 19.91
CA LEU A 239 2.35 -7.98 20.26
C LEU A 239 3.17 -8.74 19.20
N LEU A 240 2.63 -9.88 18.72
CA LEU A 240 3.26 -10.64 17.65
C LEU A 240 3.38 -9.82 16.36
N PHE A 241 2.38 -9.01 16.03
CA PHE A 241 2.45 -8.09 14.89
C PHE A 241 3.66 -7.16 14.99
N TYR A 242 3.87 -6.49 16.12
CA TYR A 242 5.02 -5.61 16.30
C TYR A 242 6.35 -6.36 16.32
N PHE A 243 6.37 -7.57 16.86
CA PHE A 243 7.54 -8.45 16.81
C PHE A 243 7.92 -8.83 15.38
N LEU A 244 6.94 -9.21 14.55
CA LEU A 244 7.16 -9.52 13.13
C LEU A 244 7.55 -8.29 12.31
N VAL A 245 6.89 -7.15 12.54
CA VAL A 245 7.22 -5.87 11.90
C VAL A 245 8.65 -5.44 12.22
N LEU A 246 9.08 -5.58 13.47
CA LEU A 246 10.45 -5.25 13.88
C LEU A 246 11.48 -6.12 13.16
N GLY A 247 11.24 -7.42 13.03
CA GLY A 247 12.17 -8.33 12.34
C GLY A 247 12.13 -8.19 10.83
N LEU A 248 10.95 -8.37 10.21
CA LEU A 248 10.80 -8.38 8.75
C LEU A 248 11.01 -7.01 8.11
N GLY A 249 10.67 -5.93 8.83
CA GLY A 249 10.68 -4.57 8.31
C GLY A 249 11.67 -3.65 9.00
N PHE A 250 12.78 -4.18 9.52
CA PHE A 250 13.80 -3.37 10.19
C PHE A 250 14.23 -2.17 9.33
N GLY A 251 14.35 -1.03 9.95
CA GLY A 251 14.74 0.22 9.29
C GLY A 251 13.59 0.98 8.62
N GLY A 252 12.39 0.40 8.48
CA GLY A 252 11.21 1.12 7.98
C GLY A 252 11.21 1.38 6.48
N THR A 253 10.50 2.42 6.05
CA THR A 253 10.33 2.88 4.65
C THR A 253 9.66 1.89 3.68
N TYR A 254 9.13 0.78 4.15
CA TYR A 254 8.43 -0.18 3.28
C TYR A 254 6.97 0.24 3.08
N VAL A 255 6.50 0.13 1.83
CA VAL A 255 5.14 0.51 1.42
C VAL A 255 4.06 -0.16 2.26
N THR A 256 4.28 -1.43 2.62
CA THR A 256 3.33 -2.24 3.40
C THR A 256 3.01 -1.62 4.76
N PHE A 257 3.93 -0.88 5.40
CA PHE A 257 3.63 -0.21 6.67
C PHE A 257 2.50 0.81 6.56
N PHE A 258 2.36 1.46 5.41
CA PHE A 258 1.33 2.46 5.15
C PHE A 258 0.03 1.84 4.64
N SER A 259 0.08 0.67 4.00
CA SER A 259 -1.12 -0.06 3.58
C SER A 259 -1.77 -0.86 4.71
N LEU A 260 -1.01 -1.44 5.65
CA LEU A 260 -1.51 -2.27 6.75
C LEU A 260 -2.65 -1.64 7.58
N PRO A 261 -2.59 -0.36 8.02
CA PRO A 261 -3.69 0.24 8.78
C PRO A 261 -5.01 0.24 7.99
N ILE A 262 -4.92 0.45 6.68
CA ILE A 262 -6.06 0.51 5.78
C ILE A 262 -6.62 -0.90 5.55
N LEU A 263 -5.75 -1.89 5.32
CA LEU A 263 -6.14 -3.28 5.15
C LEU A 263 -6.79 -3.85 6.41
N PHE A 264 -6.25 -3.56 7.60
CA PHE A 264 -6.88 -3.98 8.86
C PHE A 264 -8.18 -3.23 9.15
N ALA A 265 -8.32 -1.96 8.76
CA ALA A 265 -9.58 -1.24 8.83
C ALA A 265 -10.64 -1.86 7.91
N SER A 266 -10.25 -2.23 6.69
CA SER A 266 -11.09 -2.93 5.71
C SER A 266 -11.49 -4.32 6.19
N MET A 267 -10.55 -5.05 6.78
CA MET A 267 -10.80 -6.35 7.42
C MET A 267 -11.81 -6.23 8.58
N ASN A 268 -11.66 -5.20 9.41
CA ASN A 268 -12.60 -4.91 10.50
C ASN A 268 -14.00 -4.56 9.97
N PHE A 269 -14.10 -3.84 8.84
CA PHE A 269 -15.38 -3.54 8.20
C PHE A 269 -16.07 -4.82 7.70
N ILE A 270 -15.37 -5.67 6.93
CA ILE A 270 -15.91 -6.94 6.41
C ILE A 270 -16.36 -7.83 7.56
N LEU A 271 -15.53 -7.97 8.60
CA LEU A 271 -15.86 -8.81 9.74
C LEU A 271 -17.10 -8.30 10.48
N ALA A 272 -17.19 -6.97 10.72
CA ALA A 272 -18.36 -6.36 11.30
C ALA A 272 -19.62 -6.51 10.43
N TYR A 273 -19.46 -6.51 9.10
CA TYR A 273 -20.55 -6.77 8.17
C TYR A 273 -21.03 -8.24 8.25
N LEU A 274 -20.13 -9.21 8.22
CA LEU A 274 -20.44 -10.64 8.28
C LEU A 274 -21.17 -11.05 9.57
N ILE A 275 -21.00 -10.30 10.66
CA ILE A 275 -21.70 -10.47 11.94
C ILE A 275 -22.91 -9.54 12.13
N GLY A 276 -23.35 -8.87 11.04
CA GLY A 276 -24.58 -8.06 11.04
C GLY A 276 -24.49 -6.68 11.68
N HIS A 277 -23.29 -6.17 11.99
CA HIS A 277 -23.11 -4.85 12.62
C HIS A 277 -22.97 -3.69 11.61
N ARG A 278 -22.96 -3.96 10.32
CA ARG A 278 -22.82 -2.95 9.24
C ARG A 278 -23.87 -3.17 8.16
N LYS A 279 -24.31 -2.07 7.57
CA LYS A 279 -25.26 -2.03 6.45
C LYS A 279 -24.53 -2.03 5.10
N ASP A 280 -25.23 -2.36 4.02
CA ASP A 280 -24.70 -2.42 2.66
C ASP A 280 -24.22 -1.06 2.13
N GLU A 281 -24.80 0.06 2.56
CA GLU A 281 -24.39 1.42 2.20
C GLU A 281 -22.92 1.72 2.52
N GLY A 282 -22.37 1.04 3.53
CA GLY A 282 -20.96 1.16 3.92
C GLY A 282 -19.96 0.67 2.84
N PHE A 283 -20.43 -0.06 1.81
CA PHE A 283 -19.56 -0.55 0.74
C PHE A 283 -19.03 0.56 -0.18
N ILE A 284 -19.71 1.72 -0.27
CA ILE A 284 -19.16 2.89 -0.98
C ILE A 284 -17.88 3.37 -0.27
N LEU A 285 -17.96 3.59 1.05
CA LEU A 285 -16.78 3.98 1.83
C LEU A 285 -15.70 2.91 1.83
N TYR A 286 -16.10 1.63 1.88
CA TYR A 286 -15.17 0.50 1.76
C TYR A 286 -14.41 0.53 0.42
N GLY A 287 -15.08 0.84 -0.69
CA GLY A 287 -14.47 1.02 -2.00
C GLY A 287 -13.52 2.22 -2.06
N ALA A 288 -13.90 3.36 -1.47
CA ALA A 288 -13.04 4.53 -1.38
C ALA A 288 -11.75 4.24 -0.59
N ILE A 289 -11.87 3.52 0.53
CA ILE A 289 -10.72 3.07 1.33
C ILE A 289 -9.87 2.06 0.55
N ALA A 290 -10.49 1.19 -0.26
CA ALA A 290 -9.79 0.25 -1.13
C ALA A 290 -8.94 0.97 -2.20
N ALA A 291 -9.47 2.06 -2.78
CA ALA A 291 -8.72 2.88 -3.73
C ALA A 291 -7.49 3.54 -3.08
N VAL A 292 -7.61 4.08 -1.86
CA VAL A 292 -6.47 4.62 -1.12
C VAL A 292 -5.42 3.54 -0.85
N ALA A 293 -5.83 2.35 -0.40
CA ALA A 293 -4.91 1.22 -0.20
C ALA A 293 -4.20 0.81 -1.49
N PHE A 294 -4.93 0.72 -2.59
CA PHE A 294 -4.40 0.38 -3.91
C PHE A 294 -3.42 1.46 -4.43
N LEU A 295 -3.73 2.73 -4.23
CA LEU A 295 -2.85 3.84 -4.62
C LEU A 295 -1.60 3.97 -3.73
N ILE A 296 -1.54 3.27 -2.59
CA ILE A 296 -0.33 3.15 -1.75
C ILE A 296 0.43 1.88 -2.13
N ASP A 297 -0.19 0.70 -2.01
CA ASP A 297 0.41 -0.63 -2.17
C ASP A 297 -0.48 -1.47 -3.11
N PRO A 298 -0.29 -1.32 -4.44
CA PRO A 298 -1.17 -1.93 -5.43
C PRO A 298 -1.25 -3.45 -5.32
N MET A 299 -0.10 -4.12 -5.17
CA MET A 299 -0.03 -5.58 -5.22
C MET A 299 -0.69 -6.24 -4.00
N THR A 300 -0.30 -5.80 -2.79
CA THR A 300 -0.89 -6.33 -1.54
C THR A 300 -2.37 -6.02 -1.46
N SER A 301 -2.76 -4.80 -1.86
CA SER A 301 -4.17 -4.37 -1.83
C SER A 301 -5.00 -5.13 -2.85
N ALA A 302 -4.54 -5.29 -4.09
CA ALA A 302 -5.25 -6.06 -5.10
C ALA A 302 -5.52 -7.50 -4.64
N LEU A 303 -4.50 -8.18 -4.11
CA LEU A 303 -4.64 -9.52 -3.56
C LEU A 303 -5.66 -9.56 -2.41
N PHE A 304 -5.55 -8.62 -1.46
CA PHE A 304 -6.43 -8.57 -0.29
C PHE A 304 -7.91 -8.35 -0.71
N TYR A 305 -8.18 -7.33 -1.51
CA TYR A 305 -9.56 -7.01 -1.90
C TYR A 305 -10.15 -8.04 -2.85
N PHE A 306 -9.35 -8.68 -3.70
CA PHE A 306 -9.78 -9.79 -4.52
C PHE A 306 -10.21 -11.00 -3.67
N LEU A 307 -9.41 -11.42 -2.71
CA LEU A 307 -9.77 -12.53 -1.81
C LEU A 307 -10.96 -12.18 -0.92
N ALA A 308 -11.07 -10.93 -0.48
CA ALA A 308 -12.22 -10.44 0.27
C ALA A 308 -13.50 -10.48 -0.56
N PHE A 309 -13.42 -10.09 -1.83
CA PHE A 309 -14.53 -10.18 -2.79
C PHE A 309 -14.98 -11.62 -2.99
N LEU A 310 -14.05 -12.56 -3.20
CA LEU A 310 -14.37 -13.99 -3.32
C LEU A 310 -15.07 -14.51 -2.06
N GLY A 311 -14.56 -14.13 -0.88
CA GLY A 311 -15.15 -14.50 0.40
C GLY A 311 -16.58 -13.98 0.60
N LEU A 312 -16.83 -12.70 0.26
CA LEU A 312 -18.15 -12.08 0.32
C LEU A 312 -19.12 -12.69 -0.70
N THR A 313 -18.63 -12.96 -1.91
CA THR A 313 -19.43 -13.62 -2.95
C THR A 313 -19.87 -15.02 -2.51
N ALA A 314 -18.94 -15.81 -1.99
CA ALA A 314 -19.25 -17.14 -1.45
C ALA A 314 -20.27 -17.08 -0.28
N PHE A 315 -20.18 -16.05 0.57
CA PHE A 315 -21.12 -15.81 1.65
C PHE A 315 -22.52 -15.49 1.14
N ASN A 316 -22.64 -14.58 0.16
CA ASN A 316 -23.92 -14.17 -0.42
C ASN A 316 -24.58 -15.32 -1.22
N ILE A 317 -23.78 -16.12 -1.95
CA ILE A 317 -24.26 -17.32 -2.65
C ILE A 317 -24.86 -18.29 -1.65
N LYS A 318 -24.16 -18.58 -0.56
CA LYS A 318 -24.64 -19.49 0.47
C LYS A 318 -25.96 -19.03 1.11
N GLN A 319 -26.17 -17.73 1.22
CA GLN A 319 -27.40 -17.13 1.72
C GLN A 319 -28.50 -16.95 0.65
N LYS A 320 -28.25 -17.38 -0.60
CA LYS A 320 -29.15 -17.16 -1.76
C LYS A 320 -29.50 -15.68 -2.00
N LYS A 321 -28.58 -14.75 -1.67
CA LYS A 321 -28.76 -13.28 -1.77
C LYS A 321 -27.90 -12.67 -2.90
N TRP A 322 -28.03 -13.14 -4.13
CA TRP A 322 -27.21 -12.71 -5.27
C TRP A 322 -27.33 -11.23 -5.60
N ALA A 323 -28.56 -10.69 -5.63
CA ALA A 323 -28.79 -9.26 -5.90
C ALA A 323 -28.07 -8.36 -4.89
N ARG A 324 -28.01 -8.77 -3.61
CA ARG A 324 -27.27 -8.07 -2.57
C ARG A 324 -25.76 -8.07 -2.84
N GLY A 325 -25.20 -9.21 -3.25
CA GLY A 325 -23.79 -9.30 -3.64
C GLY A 325 -23.42 -8.39 -4.81
N PHE A 326 -24.30 -8.33 -5.80
CA PHE A 326 -24.12 -7.45 -6.96
C PHE A 326 -24.19 -5.96 -6.57
N TYR A 327 -25.15 -5.57 -5.73
CA TYR A 327 -25.21 -4.20 -5.17
C TYR A 327 -23.92 -3.83 -4.43
N GLN A 328 -23.39 -4.73 -3.60
CA GLN A 328 -22.14 -4.51 -2.86
C GLN A 328 -20.94 -4.31 -3.79
N LEU A 329 -20.86 -5.09 -4.86
CA LEU A 329 -19.82 -4.93 -5.89
C LEU A 329 -19.92 -3.55 -6.55
N LEU A 330 -21.11 -3.15 -7.01
CA LEU A 330 -21.31 -1.86 -7.66
C LEU A 330 -21.02 -0.69 -6.70
N ALA A 331 -21.48 -0.78 -5.44
CA ALA A 331 -21.21 0.21 -4.42
C ALA A 331 -19.69 0.33 -4.13
N THR A 332 -18.97 -0.80 -4.07
CA THR A 332 -17.52 -0.83 -3.91
C THR A 332 -16.81 -0.21 -5.11
N LEU A 333 -17.20 -0.56 -6.33
CA LEU A 333 -16.64 0.00 -7.56
C LEU A 333 -16.89 1.52 -7.66
N LEU A 334 -18.08 1.97 -7.32
CA LEU A 334 -18.40 3.39 -7.27
C LEU A 334 -17.48 4.13 -6.30
N GLY A 335 -17.39 3.64 -5.04
CA GLY A 335 -16.52 4.23 -4.03
C GLY A 335 -15.04 4.23 -4.44
N PHE A 336 -14.57 3.13 -5.04
CA PHE A 336 -13.21 3.01 -5.57
C PHE A 336 -12.95 4.06 -6.67
N SER A 337 -13.85 4.17 -7.64
CA SER A 337 -13.72 5.09 -8.77
C SER A 337 -13.69 6.56 -8.34
N LEU A 338 -14.49 6.94 -7.36
CA LEU A 338 -14.54 8.32 -6.83
C LEU A 338 -13.19 8.80 -6.25
N VAL A 339 -12.35 7.89 -5.79
CA VAL A 339 -11.02 8.21 -5.24
C VAL A 339 -9.91 7.92 -6.26
N PHE A 340 -10.00 6.77 -6.94
CA PHE A 340 -8.95 6.32 -7.84
C PHE A 340 -8.76 7.25 -9.04
N TYR A 341 -9.85 7.64 -9.72
CA TYR A 341 -9.72 8.45 -10.93
C TYR A 341 -9.17 9.87 -10.66
N PRO A 342 -9.66 10.64 -9.67
CA PRO A 342 -9.10 11.97 -9.42
C PRO A 342 -7.61 11.95 -9.06
N ILE A 343 -7.18 10.99 -8.22
CA ILE A 343 -5.78 10.88 -7.80
C ILE A 343 -4.93 10.29 -8.93
N GLY A 344 -5.42 9.24 -9.60
CA GLY A 344 -4.73 8.61 -10.73
C GLY A 344 -4.55 9.55 -11.93
N TYR A 345 -5.46 10.53 -12.10
CA TYR A 345 -5.35 11.55 -13.15
C TYR A 345 -4.05 12.36 -13.08
N VAL A 346 -3.43 12.47 -11.89
CA VAL A 346 -2.12 13.12 -11.74
C VAL A 346 -1.05 12.45 -12.60
N THR A 347 -1.10 11.12 -12.78
CA THR A 347 -0.16 10.41 -13.66
C THR A 347 -0.44 10.67 -15.14
N VAL A 348 -1.70 10.91 -15.52
CA VAL A 348 -2.07 11.33 -16.87
C VAL A 348 -1.59 12.75 -17.13
N TRP A 349 -1.82 13.66 -16.18
CA TRP A 349 -1.34 15.05 -16.26
C TRP A 349 0.17 15.15 -16.44
N ASN A 350 0.92 14.32 -15.71
CA ASN A 350 2.39 14.27 -15.80
C ASN A 350 2.90 13.38 -16.95
N GLN A 351 2.02 12.85 -17.81
CA GLN A 351 2.36 11.95 -18.93
C GLN A 351 3.11 10.66 -18.48
N THR A 352 2.93 10.25 -17.23
CA THR A 352 3.59 9.06 -16.65
C THR A 352 2.66 7.84 -16.50
N PHE A 353 1.42 7.93 -16.97
CA PHE A 353 0.40 6.89 -16.76
C PHE A 353 0.80 5.52 -17.31
N GLY A 354 1.33 5.47 -18.54
CA GLY A 354 1.81 4.21 -19.14
C GLY A 354 2.99 3.61 -18.37
N TYR A 355 3.93 4.45 -17.96
CA TYR A 355 5.06 4.03 -17.11
C TYR A 355 4.58 3.53 -15.75
N ALA A 356 3.62 4.21 -15.13
CA ALA A 356 3.04 3.81 -13.84
C ALA A 356 2.43 2.41 -13.91
N ILE A 357 1.63 2.11 -14.95
CA ILE A 357 1.05 0.77 -15.14
C ILE A 357 2.17 -0.27 -15.29
N ASN A 358 3.13 -0.04 -16.19
CA ASN A 358 4.21 -1.01 -16.46
C ASN A 358 5.06 -1.26 -15.21
N GLN A 359 5.42 -0.21 -14.46
CA GLN A 359 6.27 -0.33 -13.27
C GLN A 359 5.53 -0.95 -12.09
N VAL A 360 4.27 -0.59 -11.86
CA VAL A 360 3.44 -1.19 -10.80
C VAL A 360 3.18 -2.68 -11.07
N THR A 361 3.06 -3.08 -12.34
CA THR A 361 2.88 -4.49 -12.72
C THR A 361 4.20 -5.26 -12.89
N TYR A 362 5.35 -4.66 -12.54
CA TYR A 362 6.68 -5.28 -12.61
C TYR A 362 6.74 -6.69 -12.07
N VAL A 363 6.06 -6.95 -10.94
CA VAL A 363 6.02 -8.26 -10.29
C VAL A 363 5.63 -9.37 -11.28
N PHE A 364 4.62 -9.16 -12.13
CA PHE A 364 4.15 -10.19 -13.06
C PHE A 364 5.16 -10.51 -14.16
N ASN A 365 5.96 -9.52 -14.56
CA ASN A 365 6.97 -9.67 -15.60
C ASN A 365 8.33 -10.16 -15.06
N ALA A 366 8.58 -9.94 -13.76
CA ALA A 366 9.84 -10.27 -13.10
C ALA A 366 9.89 -11.67 -12.51
N LEU A 367 8.73 -12.36 -12.36
CA LEU A 367 8.68 -13.69 -11.77
C LEU A 367 9.50 -14.70 -12.60
N ASN A 368 10.48 -15.32 -11.97
CA ASN A 368 11.29 -16.35 -12.60
C ASN A 368 11.63 -17.47 -11.60
N PHE A 369 11.12 -18.68 -11.88
CA PHE A 369 11.32 -19.85 -11.05
C PHE A 369 12.38 -20.80 -11.60
N SER A 370 12.96 -20.51 -12.77
CA SER A 370 13.88 -21.41 -13.47
C SER A 370 15.35 -21.20 -13.11
N ASN A 371 15.67 -20.17 -12.34
CA ASN A 371 17.05 -19.82 -12.00
C ASN A 371 17.46 -20.26 -10.58
N GLY A 372 18.77 -20.30 -10.32
CA GLY A 372 19.31 -20.64 -8.99
C GLY A 372 18.91 -19.64 -7.90
N GLN A 373 18.55 -18.40 -8.27
CA GLN A 373 18.07 -17.38 -7.34
C GLN A 373 16.73 -17.78 -6.70
N ALA A 374 15.80 -18.32 -7.49
CA ALA A 374 14.51 -18.79 -6.95
C ALA A 374 14.70 -19.93 -5.94
N PHE A 375 15.65 -20.83 -6.17
CA PHE A 375 15.99 -21.88 -5.20
C PHE A 375 16.58 -21.30 -3.90
N SER A 376 17.51 -20.35 -4.01
CA SER A 376 18.07 -19.63 -2.86
C SER A 376 16.96 -18.88 -2.08
N ASN A 377 16.07 -18.20 -2.79
CA ASN A 377 14.92 -17.51 -2.21
C ASN A 377 13.96 -18.48 -1.50
N ALA A 378 13.69 -19.63 -2.08
CA ALA A 378 12.83 -20.66 -1.48
C ALA A 378 13.39 -21.14 -0.14
N ILE A 379 14.70 -21.37 -0.05
CA ILE A 379 15.37 -21.73 1.20
C ILE A 379 15.26 -20.56 2.20
N TYR A 380 15.62 -19.35 1.79
CA TYR A 380 15.64 -18.18 2.66
C TYR A 380 14.25 -17.86 3.23
N TYR A 381 13.24 -17.73 2.38
CA TYR A 381 11.87 -17.43 2.82
C TYR A 381 11.22 -18.60 3.53
N GLY A 382 11.52 -19.85 3.13
CA GLY A 382 11.07 -21.05 3.82
C GLY A 382 11.59 -21.13 5.25
N LEU A 383 12.88 -20.85 5.46
CA LEU A 383 13.49 -20.79 6.79
C LEU A 383 12.92 -19.66 7.64
N LEU A 384 12.71 -18.45 7.08
CA LEU A 384 12.07 -17.35 7.80
C LEU A 384 10.62 -17.67 8.17
N ALA A 385 9.85 -18.24 7.24
CA ALA A 385 8.48 -18.63 7.48
C ALA A 385 8.37 -19.71 8.58
N LEU A 386 9.29 -20.67 8.57
CA LEU A 386 9.38 -21.68 9.62
C LEU A 386 9.79 -21.03 10.96
N ALA A 387 10.85 -20.23 10.96
CA ALA A 387 11.41 -19.62 12.16
C ALA A 387 10.40 -18.71 12.86
N PHE A 388 9.64 -17.89 12.14
CA PHE A 388 8.58 -17.05 12.72
C PHE A 388 7.27 -17.78 12.99
N GLY A 389 7.19 -19.10 12.78
CA GLY A 389 5.99 -19.90 13.02
C GLY A 389 4.84 -19.63 12.05
N LEU A 390 5.10 -19.04 10.86
CA LEU A 390 4.08 -18.81 9.84
C LEU A 390 3.52 -20.14 9.32
N VAL A 391 4.39 -21.13 9.14
CA VAL A 391 4.00 -22.51 8.78
C VAL A 391 3.14 -23.14 9.86
N SER A 392 3.51 -22.96 11.13
CA SER A 392 2.75 -23.49 12.26
C SER A 392 1.36 -22.84 12.37
N ALA A 393 1.25 -21.51 12.17
CA ALA A 393 -0.03 -20.81 12.12
C ALA A 393 -0.93 -21.33 10.99
N PHE A 394 -0.33 -21.58 9.81
CA PHE A 394 -1.03 -22.20 8.69
C PHE A 394 -1.56 -23.59 9.06
N LEU A 395 -0.72 -24.50 9.55
CA LEU A 395 -1.08 -25.87 9.90
C LEU A 395 -2.08 -25.92 11.06
N MET A 396 -1.88 -25.14 12.13
CA MET A 396 -2.76 -25.14 13.30
C MET A 396 -4.14 -24.53 13.03
N SER A 397 -4.31 -23.82 11.92
CA SER A 397 -5.60 -23.29 11.49
C SER A 397 -6.51 -24.32 10.80
N PHE A 398 -6.04 -25.55 10.50
CA PHE A 398 -6.81 -26.65 9.91
C PHE A 398 -7.78 -27.29 10.90
N THR A 399 -8.68 -26.51 11.49
CA THR A 399 -9.69 -26.99 12.40
C THR A 399 -11.08 -26.66 11.91
N LYS A 400 -12.08 -27.47 12.33
CA LYS A 400 -13.46 -27.21 11.96
C LYS A 400 -13.92 -25.89 12.58
N GLN A 401 -14.25 -24.93 11.75
CA GLN A 401 -14.74 -23.62 12.17
C GLN A 401 -16.26 -23.55 12.02
N SER A 402 -16.96 -23.16 13.08
CA SER A 402 -18.43 -23.02 13.07
C SER A 402 -18.87 -21.72 12.36
N SER A 403 -18.20 -20.61 12.60
CA SER A 403 -18.56 -19.30 12.05
C SER A 403 -18.16 -19.13 10.58
N SER A 404 -19.09 -18.58 9.77
CA SER A 404 -18.81 -18.22 8.35
C SER A 404 -17.68 -17.21 8.24
N ALA A 405 -17.62 -16.22 9.14
CA ALA A 405 -16.56 -15.23 9.18
C ALA A 405 -15.18 -15.89 9.36
N ARG A 406 -15.02 -16.78 10.35
CA ARG A 406 -13.75 -17.50 10.57
C ARG A 406 -13.34 -18.34 9.37
N ARG A 407 -14.29 -18.93 8.64
CA ARG A 407 -13.98 -19.70 7.41
C ARG A 407 -13.45 -18.82 6.30
N ILE A 408 -14.05 -17.65 6.07
CA ILE A 408 -13.62 -16.70 5.05
C ILE A 408 -12.22 -16.19 5.37
N PHE A 409 -11.98 -15.73 6.60
CA PHE A 409 -10.65 -15.20 6.97
C PHE A 409 -9.57 -16.29 6.99
N ARG A 410 -9.93 -17.53 7.29
CA ARG A 410 -9.01 -18.67 7.15
C ARG A 410 -8.65 -18.92 5.68
N PHE A 411 -9.63 -18.91 4.79
CA PHE A 411 -9.39 -19.04 3.35
C PHE A 411 -8.50 -17.92 2.83
N MET A 412 -8.83 -16.66 3.15
CA MET A 412 -7.98 -15.51 2.79
C MET A 412 -6.57 -15.65 3.36
N GLY A 413 -6.46 -16.10 4.61
CA GLY A 413 -5.17 -16.33 5.28
C GLY A 413 -4.31 -17.37 4.56
N TRP A 414 -4.90 -18.51 4.18
CA TRP A 414 -4.17 -19.56 3.46
C TRP A 414 -3.75 -19.15 2.07
N VAL A 415 -4.69 -18.69 1.27
CA VAL A 415 -4.42 -18.34 -0.13
C VAL A 415 -3.50 -17.13 -0.21
N GLY A 416 -3.80 -16.07 0.56
CA GLY A 416 -3.00 -14.85 0.56
C GLY A 416 -1.55 -15.10 1.03
N SER A 417 -1.36 -15.86 2.11
CA SER A 417 -0.01 -16.19 2.60
C SER A 417 0.78 -17.02 1.59
N LEU A 418 0.14 -18.01 0.95
CA LEU A 418 0.78 -18.83 -0.07
C LEU A 418 1.16 -18.02 -1.31
N VAL A 419 0.26 -17.15 -1.80
CA VAL A 419 0.53 -16.28 -2.95
C VAL A 419 1.72 -15.37 -2.68
N VAL A 420 1.74 -14.69 -1.51
CA VAL A 420 2.87 -13.82 -1.14
C VAL A 420 4.18 -14.61 -1.08
N LEU A 421 4.17 -15.80 -0.47
CA LEU A 421 5.38 -16.64 -0.40
C LEU A 421 5.88 -17.03 -1.79
N VAL A 422 4.99 -17.49 -2.67
CA VAL A 422 5.34 -17.88 -4.04
C VAL A 422 5.89 -16.68 -4.83
N VAL A 423 5.26 -15.52 -4.72
CA VAL A 423 5.74 -14.28 -5.37
C VAL A 423 7.13 -13.91 -4.84
N SER A 424 7.34 -13.94 -3.51
CA SER A 424 8.66 -13.63 -2.93
C SER A 424 9.76 -14.58 -3.42
N ILE A 425 9.45 -15.86 -3.63
CA ILE A 425 10.39 -16.86 -4.17
C ILE A 425 10.76 -16.54 -5.61
N GLY A 426 9.80 -16.14 -6.44
CA GLY A 426 10.02 -15.90 -7.87
C GLY A 426 10.66 -14.55 -8.21
N LEU A 427 10.68 -13.59 -7.28
CA LEU A 427 11.32 -12.28 -7.51
C LEU A 427 12.84 -12.37 -7.44
N PRO A 428 13.57 -11.57 -8.27
CA PRO A 428 15.02 -11.57 -8.27
C PRO A 428 15.62 -10.93 -7.01
N GLU A 429 14.95 -9.94 -6.43
CA GLU A 429 15.41 -9.23 -5.23
C GLU A 429 15.10 -10.06 -3.98
N GLN A 430 16.10 -10.22 -3.10
CA GLN A 430 15.95 -10.94 -1.83
C GLN A 430 15.95 -9.98 -0.65
N GLY A 431 15.00 -10.17 0.28
CA GLY A 431 14.95 -9.41 1.53
C GLY A 431 13.79 -9.84 2.42
N ALA A 432 13.99 -9.83 3.74
CA ALA A 432 12.96 -10.23 4.71
C ALA A 432 11.65 -9.41 4.56
N TYR A 433 11.76 -8.16 4.11
CA TYR A 433 10.62 -7.26 3.88
C TYR A 433 9.61 -7.79 2.84
N GLN A 434 10.02 -8.69 1.94
CA GLN A 434 9.13 -9.34 0.97
C GLN A 434 8.04 -10.19 1.64
N LEU A 435 8.21 -10.55 2.91
CA LEU A 435 7.19 -11.25 3.70
C LEU A 435 6.24 -10.29 4.45
N LEU A 436 6.47 -8.98 4.45
CA LEU A 436 5.55 -8.01 5.08
C LEU A 436 4.13 -8.05 4.49
N PRO A 437 3.93 -8.17 3.15
CA PRO A 437 2.61 -8.31 2.55
C PRO A 437 1.83 -9.54 3.03
N MET A 438 2.48 -10.52 3.67
CA MET A 438 1.82 -11.68 4.25
C MET A 438 1.07 -11.36 5.55
N LEU A 439 1.43 -10.31 6.28
CA LEU A 439 0.89 -9.99 7.61
C LEU A 439 -0.64 -9.90 7.68
N PRO A 440 -1.36 -9.21 6.75
CA PRO A 440 -2.81 -9.14 6.81
C PRO A 440 -3.48 -10.51 6.63
N PHE A 441 -2.79 -11.47 6.04
CA PHE A 441 -3.30 -12.82 5.79
C PHE A 441 -2.97 -13.78 6.94
N VAL A 442 -1.76 -13.77 7.45
CA VAL A 442 -1.28 -14.74 8.43
C VAL A 442 -1.71 -14.41 9.87
N LEU A 443 -1.83 -13.12 10.23
CA LEU A 443 -2.20 -12.74 11.60
C LEU A 443 -3.59 -13.25 12.06
N PRO A 444 -4.63 -13.30 11.21
CA PRO A 444 -5.88 -14.00 11.54
C PRO A 444 -5.69 -15.51 11.82
N LEU A 445 -4.72 -16.16 11.16
CA LEU A 445 -4.41 -17.58 11.43
C LEU A 445 -3.76 -17.74 12.81
N PHE A 446 -2.85 -16.85 13.19
CA PHE A 446 -2.31 -16.81 14.57
C PHE A 446 -3.39 -16.55 15.62
N ALA A 447 -4.38 -15.72 15.30
CA ALA A 447 -5.50 -15.49 16.20
C ALA A 447 -6.29 -16.78 16.48
N VAL A 448 -6.49 -17.60 15.47
CA VAL A 448 -7.14 -18.92 15.61
C VAL A 448 -6.24 -19.88 16.40
N TRP A 449 -4.95 -19.91 16.15
CA TRP A 449 -4.00 -20.76 16.89
C TRP A 449 -3.97 -20.40 18.38
N PHE A 450 -3.72 -19.13 18.70
CA PHE A 450 -3.60 -18.67 20.08
C PHE A 450 -4.92 -18.78 20.89
N SER A 451 -6.09 -18.75 20.23
CA SER A 451 -7.36 -18.95 20.90
C SER A 451 -7.55 -20.39 21.38
N ARG A 452 -7.02 -21.38 20.65
CA ARG A 452 -7.11 -22.80 21.00
C ARG A 452 -6.25 -23.16 22.21
N ASP A 453 -5.02 -22.64 22.24
CA ASP A 453 -4.12 -22.85 23.37
C ASP A 453 -4.70 -22.23 24.65
N GLY A 454 -5.50 -21.16 24.48
CA GLY A 454 -6.27 -20.57 25.57
C GLY A 454 -7.43 -21.42 26.08
N GLU A 455 -8.18 -22.09 25.19
CA GLU A 455 -9.30 -22.97 25.57
C GLU A 455 -8.84 -24.28 26.23
N ALA A 456 -7.72 -24.83 25.76
CA ALA A 456 -7.12 -26.03 26.37
C ALA A 456 -6.65 -25.79 27.83
N SER A 457 -6.31 -24.54 28.18
CA SER A 457 -5.89 -24.14 29.52
C SER A 457 -7.05 -23.79 30.48
N GLU A 458 -8.30 -23.65 30.00
CA GLU A 458 -9.45 -23.28 30.84
C GLU A 458 -10.02 -24.44 31.71
N GLY A 459 -9.60 -25.67 31.46
CA GLY A 459 -9.99 -26.83 32.25
C GLY A 459 -9.45 -26.86 33.69
N THR A 460 -8.55 -25.92 34.05
CA THR A 460 -7.93 -25.88 35.38
C THR A 460 -7.82 -24.44 35.90
N GLU A 461 -8.76 -24.06 36.77
CA GLU A 461 -8.70 -22.95 37.71
C GLU A 461 -8.83 -21.48 37.30
N ARG A 462 -9.82 -20.80 37.91
CA ARG A 462 -10.10 -19.35 37.90
C ARG A 462 -9.00 -18.43 38.47
N ARG A 463 -7.81 -18.90 38.79
CA ARG A 463 -6.76 -18.12 39.51
C ARG A 463 -5.66 -17.47 38.68
N GLY A 464 -5.67 -17.50 37.32
CA GLY A 464 -4.42 -17.23 36.61
C GLY A 464 -4.44 -16.36 35.36
N ARG A 465 -5.19 -15.22 35.29
CA ARG A 465 -5.20 -14.38 34.07
C ARG A 465 -3.82 -13.89 33.62
N LYS A 466 -2.90 -13.56 34.56
CA LYS A 466 -1.49 -13.24 34.25
C LYS A 466 -0.68 -14.48 33.86
N LYS A 467 -1.03 -15.65 34.39
CA LYS A 467 -0.36 -16.93 34.10
C LYS A 467 -0.66 -17.37 32.67
N LYS A 468 -1.92 -17.22 32.19
CA LYS A 468 -2.39 -17.59 30.85
C LYS A 468 -1.62 -16.89 29.73
N ASN A 469 -1.36 -15.59 29.81
CA ASN A 469 -0.59 -14.86 28.78
C ASN A 469 0.87 -15.30 28.71
N LYS A 470 1.48 -15.61 29.85
CA LYS A 470 2.87 -16.10 29.91
C LYS A 470 2.97 -17.51 29.29
N GLU A 471 1.93 -18.32 29.46
CA GLU A 471 1.85 -19.67 28.89
C GLU A 471 1.74 -19.66 27.35
N VAL A 472 0.95 -18.76 26.74
CA VAL A 472 0.82 -18.63 25.27
C VAL A 472 2.15 -18.25 24.63
N TRP A 473 2.88 -17.27 25.18
CA TRP A 473 4.19 -16.88 24.66
C TRP A 473 5.25 -17.95 24.92
N ALA A 474 5.23 -18.61 26.10
CA ALA A 474 6.11 -19.72 26.37
C ALA A 474 5.85 -20.87 25.39
N ALA A 475 4.58 -21.23 25.16
CA ALA A 475 4.19 -22.23 24.18
C ALA A 475 4.61 -21.86 22.75
N TYR A 476 4.43 -20.60 22.34
CA TYR A 476 4.88 -20.13 21.02
C TYR A 476 6.39 -20.29 20.84
N PHE A 477 7.21 -19.78 21.78
CA PHE A 477 8.66 -19.87 21.66
C PHE A 477 9.18 -21.29 21.82
N THR A 478 8.63 -22.09 22.72
CA THR A 478 9.05 -23.48 22.91
C THR A 478 8.63 -24.38 21.75
N SER A 479 7.41 -24.21 21.21
CA SER A 479 6.94 -24.98 20.07
C SER A 479 7.75 -24.72 18.79
N GLN A 480 8.33 -23.50 18.68
CA GLN A 480 9.21 -23.08 17.60
C GLN A 480 10.70 -23.19 17.97
N VAL A 481 11.06 -23.88 19.07
CA VAL A 481 12.46 -24.11 19.50
C VAL A 481 13.24 -22.78 19.58
N PHE A 482 12.63 -21.70 20.04
CA PHE A 482 13.18 -20.33 20.12
C PHE A 482 13.67 -19.73 18.79
N LEU A 483 13.40 -20.37 17.65
CA LEU A 483 13.77 -19.87 16.32
C LEU A 483 13.26 -18.44 16.03
N PRO A 484 12.07 -18.01 16.49
CA PRO A 484 11.63 -16.62 16.29
C PRO A 484 12.58 -15.58 16.88
N LEU A 485 13.16 -15.87 18.06
CA LEU A 485 14.14 -14.96 18.67
C LEU A 485 15.47 -14.96 17.90
N VAL A 486 15.93 -16.13 17.47
CA VAL A 486 17.15 -16.26 16.66
C VAL A 486 17.00 -15.53 15.34
N ALA A 487 15.86 -15.69 14.65
CA ALA A 487 15.57 -15.00 13.40
C ALA A 487 15.49 -13.47 13.61
N LEU A 488 14.84 -13.01 14.68
CA LEU A 488 14.78 -11.59 15.01
C LEU A 488 16.19 -11.02 15.22
N VAL A 489 17.00 -11.66 16.07
CA VAL A 489 18.39 -11.22 16.33
C VAL A 489 19.21 -11.21 15.05
N TYR A 490 19.11 -12.25 14.24
CA TYR A 490 19.76 -12.30 12.93
C TYR A 490 19.38 -11.11 12.05
N LEU A 491 18.09 -10.83 11.87
CA LEU A 491 17.61 -9.75 11.02
C LEU A 491 18.00 -8.35 11.54
N LEU A 492 18.09 -8.15 12.85
CA LEU A 492 18.50 -6.88 13.46
C LEU A 492 20.01 -6.67 13.42
N VAL A 493 20.78 -7.74 13.60
CA VAL A 493 22.25 -7.67 13.68
C VAL A 493 22.91 -7.72 12.30
N ASN A 494 22.31 -8.44 11.35
CA ASN A 494 22.89 -8.61 10.01
C ASN A 494 23.23 -7.29 9.29
N PRO A 495 22.39 -6.24 9.22
CA PRO A 495 22.76 -4.97 8.60
C PRO A 495 23.97 -4.30 9.27
N VAL A 496 24.08 -4.43 10.60
CA VAL A 496 25.20 -3.88 11.34
C VAL A 496 26.50 -4.65 11.05
N VAL A 497 26.42 -5.98 11.00
CA VAL A 497 27.58 -6.84 10.65
C VAL A 497 28.02 -6.57 9.21
N GLN A 498 27.08 -6.43 8.30
CA GLN A 498 27.38 -6.10 6.89
C GLN A 498 28.15 -4.77 6.79
N ASP A 499 27.68 -3.69 7.39
CA ASP A 499 28.31 -2.37 7.31
C ASP A 499 29.64 -2.29 8.09
N VAL A 500 29.66 -2.79 9.35
CA VAL A 500 30.80 -2.58 10.26
C VAL A 500 31.92 -3.58 10.03
N VAL A 501 31.58 -4.83 9.69
CA VAL A 501 32.57 -5.92 9.59
C VAL A 501 32.93 -6.22 8.14
N LEU A 502 31.92 -6.50 7.29
CA LEU A 502 32.17 -6.97 5.93
C LEU A 502 32.46 -5.84 4.95
N GLN A 503 31.84 -4.67 5.16
CA GLN A 503 31.99 -3.49 4.30
C GLN A 503 32.64 -2.32 5.06
N SER A 504 33.52 -2.64 5.99
CA SER A 504 34.15 -1.65 6.86
C SER A 504 34.83 -0.53 6.06
N GLY A 505 34.42 0.72 6.33
CA GLY A 505 34.91 1.91 5.66
C GLY A 505 34.17 2.28 4.36
N GLN A 506 33.30 1.43 3.82
CA GLN A 506 32.57 1.73 2.58
C GLN A 506 31.63 2.95 2.73
N SER A 507 30.93 3.03 3.84
CA SER A 507 30.03 4.15 4.13
C SER A 507 30.80 5.47 4.25
N SER A 508 31.94 5.49 4.93
CA SER A 508 32.78 6.68 5.06
C SER A 508 33.42 7.11 3.73
N GLU A 509 33.83 6.18 2.89
CA GLU A 509 34.33 6.49 1.55
C GLU A 509 33.21 7.06 0.66
N ARG A 510 31.97 6.51 0.74
CA ARG A 510 30.82 7.02 0.03
C ARG A 510 30.54 8.48 0.41
N SER A 511 30.53 8.81 1.68
CA SER A 511 30.34 10.19 2.16
C SER A 511 31.48 11.11 1.74
N ALA A 512 32.74 10.63 1.70
CA ALA A 512 33.86 11.39 1.20
C ALA A 512 33.76 11.67 -0.32
N ILE A 513 33.29 10.69 -1.10
CA ILE A 513 33.03 10.86 -2.52
C ILE A 513 31.86 11.81 -2.75
N ALA A 514 30.79 11.69 -1.98
CA ALA A 514 29.62 12.56 -2.05
C ALA A 514 30.02 14.02 -1.79
N SER A 515 30.83 14.28 -0.76
CA SER A 515 31.39 15.60 -0.46
C SER A 515 32.25 16.13 -1.61
N TYR A 516 33.13 15.29 -2.17
CA TYR A 516 33.95 15.67 -3.34
C TYR A 516 33.08 16.07 -4.52
N ILE A 517 32.08 15.26 -4.87
CA ILE A 517 31.15 15.53 -5.98
C ILE A 517 30.39 16.83 -5.73
N ASN A 518 29.88 17.04 -4.54
CA ASN A 518 29.13 18.26 -4.18
C ASN A 518 29.97 19.53 -4.45
N HIS A 519 31.27 19.54 -4.08
CA HIS A 519 32.17 20.68 -4.29
C HIS A 519 32.59 20.88 -5.76
N HIS A 520 32.55 19.82 -6.59
CA HIS A 520 33.04 19.87 -7.96
C HIS A 520 31.92 19.87 -9.02
N THR A 521 30.67 19.91 -8.60
CA THR A 521 29.50 19.95 -9.48
C THR A 521 28.56 21.08 -9.11
N LYS A 522 27.72 21.48 -10.07
CA LYS A 522 26.59 22.39 -9.86
C LYS A 522 25.36 21.59 -9.43
N SER A 523 24.39 22.22 -8.78
CA SER A 523 23.15 21.55 -8.32
C SER A 523 22.32 20.94 -9.43
N LYS A 524 22.45 21.44 -10.67
CA LYS A 524 21.78 20.90 -11.87
C LYS A 524 22.51 19.72 -12.53
N ASP A 525 23.79 19.49 -12.17
CA ASP A 525 24.56 18.39 -12.75
C ASP A 525 24.05 17.06 -12.19
N THR A 526 23.91 16.06 -13.05
CA THR A 526 23.52 14.70 -12.66
C THR A 526 24.74 13.82 -12.44
N ILE A 527 24.57 12.77 -11.66
CA ILE A 527 25.59 11.75 -11.42
C ILE A 527 24.96 10.36 -11.59
N TYR A 528 25.79 9.33 -11.71
CA TYR A 528 25.33 7.97 -11.62
C TYR A 528 26.14 7.16 -10.61
N ALA A 529 25.44 6.40 -9.75
CA ALA A 529 26.05 5.48 -8.79
C ALA A 529 25.87 4.04 -9.25
N TRP A 530 26.94 3.44 -9.78
CA TRP A 530 27.00 2.00 -9.97
C TRP A 530 27.32 1.34 -8.63
N ASP A 531 26.35 1.38 -7.72
CA ASP A 531 26.47 0.99 -6.32
C ASP A 531 25.31 0.08 -5.89
N ALA A 532 25.45 -0.60 -4.78
CA ALA A 532 24.44 -1.46 -4.20
C ALA A 532 23.26 -0.67 -3.58
N THR A 533 23.41 0.63 -3.32
CA THR A 533 22.40 1.50 -2.72
C THR A 533 22.33 2.87 -3.40
N ALA A 534 21.20 3.54 -3.28
CA ALA A 534 20.96 4.89 -3.83
C ALA A 534 21.36 6.03 -2.87
N THR A 535 22.08 5.75 -1.78
CA THR A 535 22.41 6.75 -0.75
C THR A 535 23.30 7.87 -1.25
N LEU A 536 24.20 7.58 -2.19
CA LEU A 536 25.15 8.56 -2.74
C LEU A 536 24.47 9.81 -3.32
N TYR A 537 23.32 9.65 -3.95
CA TYR A 537 22.61 10.78 -4.58
C TYR A 537 22.19 11.84 -3.56
N GLN A 538 21.63 11.41 -2.45
CA GLN A 538 21.21 12.30 -1.37
C GLN A 538 22.40 12.91 -0.63
N GLU A 539 23.44 12.11 -0.34
CA GLU A 539 24.65 12.59 0.32
C GLU A 539 25.40 13.63 -0.51
N SER A 540 25.39 13.50 -1.84
CA SER A 540 26.02 14.45 -2.77
C SER A 540 25.11 15.62 -3.14
N ASP A 541 23.83 15.58 -2.75
CA ASP A 541 22.78 16.53 -3.21
C ASP A 541 22.70 16.64 -4.73
N ARG A 542 22.79 15.49 -5.44
CA ARG A 542 22.71 15.42 -6.92
C ARG A 542 21.70 14.37 -7.37
N LEU A 543 20.96 14.72 -8.42
CA LEU A 543 19.97 13.83 -9.02
C LEU A 543 20.64 12.72 -9.84
N ALA A 544 19.94 11.59 -9.92
CA ALA A 544 20.40 10.47 -10.73
C ALA A 544 20.28 10.75 -12.22
N ALA A 545 21.24 10.26 -13.01
CA ALA A 545 21.23 10.34 -14.47
C ALA A 545 20.33 9.30 -15.14
N SER A 546 19.78 8.35 -14.37
CA SER A 546 18.89 7.29 -14.85
C SER A 546 17.72 7.11 -13.89
N ALA A 547 16.56 6.78 -14.45
CA ALA A 547 15.41 6.40 -13.63
C ALA A 547 15.66 5.13 -12.79
N LEU A 548 16.52 4.23 -13.27
CA LEU A 548 17.00 3.06 -12.51
C LEU A 548 18.21 3.47 -11.67
N LEU A 549 17.95 3.71 -10.39
CA LEU A 549 18.90 4.33 -9.45
C LEU A 549 20.13 3.47 -9.15
N THR A 550 19.98 2.15 -9.20
CA THR A 550 21.08 1.21 -8.92
C THR A 550 21.08 0.10 -9.97
N PRO A 551 22.24 -0.48 -10.29
CA PRO A 551 22.33 -1.55 -11.28
C PRO A 551 21.78 -2.91 -10.79
N THR A 552 21.36 -2.99 -9.54
CA THR A 552 20.92 -4.24 -8.90
C THR A 552 19.41 -4.32 -8.70
N SER A 553 18.68 -3.22 -8.97
CA SER A 553 17.22 -3.18 -8.82
C SER A 553 16.50 -3.41 -10.13
N TYR A 554 15.33 -4.04 -10.02
CA TYR A 554 14.38 -4.22 -11.13
C TYR A 554 14.97 -4.94 -12.36
N LEU A 555 15.93 -5.83 -12.14
CA LEU A 555 16.62 -6.59 -13.19
C LEU A 555 15.86 -7.83 -13.68
N GLY A 556 14.66 -8.09 -13.17
CA GLY A 556 13.80 -9.18 -13.64
C GLY A 556 13.34 -9.03 -15.08
N ILE A 557 13.44 -7.79 -15.62
CA ILE A 557 13.10 -7.44 -17.00
C ILE A 557 14.37 -7.10 -17.76
N ASN A 558 14.63 -7.79 -18.88
CA ASN A 558 15.86 -7.57 -19.67
C ASN A 558 15.97 -6.14 -20.21
N GLU A 559 14.84 -5.51 -20.58
CA GLU A 559 14.77 -4.13 -21.03
C GLU A 559 15.37 -3.16 -20.02
N ASN A 560 15.16 -3.38 -18.71
CA ASN A 560 15.72 -2.52 -17.68
C ASN A 560 17.25 -2.52 -17.68
N ARG A 561 17.88 -3.65 -17.99
CA ARG A 561 19.34 -3.78 -18.06
C ARG A 561 19.93 -2.96 -19.22
N THR A 562 19.23 -2.95 -20.35
CA THR A 562 19.64 -2.17 -21.53
C THR A 562 19.33 -0.68 -21.32
N ASN A 563 18.16 -0.38 -20.79
CA ASN A 563 17.68 0.98 -20.56
C ASN A 563 18.59 1.79 -19.62
N VAL A 564 19.12 1.17 -18.56
CA VAL A 564 20.00 1.88 -17.62
C VAL A 564 21.26 2.40 -18.32
N ILE A 565 21.89 1.60 -19.16
CA ILE A 565 23.10 2.02 -19.91
C ILE A 565 22.77 3.10 -20.92
N GLN A 566 21.69 2.95 -21.69
CA GLN A 566 21.25 3.97 -22.65
C GLN A 566 20.89 5.29 -21.98
N GLN A 567 20.25 5.26 -20.81
CA GLN A 567 19.92 6.48 -20.06
C GLN A 567 21.17 7.17 -19.53
N ILE A 568 22.17 6.42 -19.04
CA ILE A 568 23.45 6.98 -18.59
C ILE A 568 24.19 7.62 -19.78
N ASP A 569 24.24 6.94 -20.91
CA ASP A 569 24.91 7.43 -22.12
C ASP A 569 24.27 8.73 -22.63
N ARG A 570 22.93 8.79 -22.69
CA ARG A 570 22.18 9.96 -23.11
C ARG A 570 22.24 11.14 -22.14
N SER A 571 22.23 10.85 -20.83
CA SER A 571 22.22 11.89 -19.77
C SER A 571 23.59 12.46 -19.51
N GLU A 572 24.64 11.78 -19.94
CA GLU A 572 26.03 12.21 -19.87
C GLU A 572 26.44 12.74 -18.48
N PRO A 573 26.25 11.95 -17.39
CA PRO A 573 26.50 12.42 -16.04
C PRO A 573 27.94 12.89 -15.87
N LYS A 574 28.13 13.97 -15.11
CA LYS A 574 29.45 14.54 -14.88
C LYS A 574 30.40 13.60 -14.15
N TYR A 575 29.85 12.80 -13.22
CA TYR A 575 30.57 11.78 -12.49
C TYR A 575 29.81 10.45 -12.50
N ILE A 576 30.57 9.37 -12.63
CA ILE A 576 30.10 8.01 -12.38
C ILE A 576 30.92 7.43 -11.25
N VAL A 577 30.25 6.94 -10.20
CA VAL A 577 30.87 6.27 -9.06
C VAL A 577 30.61 4.79 -9.17
N VAL A 578 31.66 4.00 -9.15
CA VAL A 578 31.60 2.54 -9.29
C VAL A 578 32.04 1.88 -7.99
N ASN A 579 31.16 1.10 -7.39
CA ASN A 579 31.47 0.23 -6.27
C ASN A 579 32.18 -1.04 -6.78
N ASN A 580 33.38 -1.32 -6.29
CA ASN A 580 34.18 -2.48 -6.72
C ASN A 580 33.53 -3.84 -6.40
N GLN A 581 32.55 -3.88 -5.49
CA GLN A 581 31.82 -5.09 -5.12
C GLN A 581 30.62 -5.37 -6.04
N VAL A 582 30.23 -4.41 -6.86
CA VAL A 582 29.12 -4.55 -7.81
C VAL A 582 29.68 -4.84 -9.19
N GLU A 583 29.28 -5.97 -9.76
CA GLU A 583 29.79 -6.41 -11.05
C GLU A 583 29.44 -5.41 -12.16
N LEU A 584 30.45 -4.99 -12.93
CA LEU A 584 30.28 -4.14 -14.10
C LEU A 584 29.90 -4.98 -15.32
N THR A 585 28.84 -4.60 -16.01
CA THR A 585 28.50 -5.17 -17.32
C THR A 585 29.53 -4.79 -18.38
N SER A 586 29.59 -5.57 -19.47
CA SER A 586 30.46 -5.26 -20.63
C SER A 586 30.18 -3.87 -21.18
N ASP A 587 28.91 -3.53 -21.33
CA ASP A 587 28.47 -2.24 -21.90
C ASP A 587 28.88 -1.07 -21.01
N MET A 588 28.74 -1.21 -19.68
CA MET A 588 29.21 -0.20 -18.74
C MET A 588 30.72 -0.03 -18.74
N LYS A 589 31.48 -1.12 -18.90
CA LYS A 589 32.94 -1.06 -19.04
C LYS A 589 33.36 -0.32 -20.29
N ASN A 590 32.69 -0.54 -21.42
CA ASN A 590 32.94 0.15 -22.69
C ASN A 590 32.61 1.65 -22.56
N LEU A 591 31.43 1.99 -22.03
CA LEU A 591 31.00 3.36 -21.79
C LEU A 591 32.02 4.15 -20.94
N LEU A 592 32.48 3.54 -19.84
CA LEU A 592 33.48 4.16 -18.96
C LEU A 592 34.83 4.36 -19.67
N LYS A 593 35.25 3.43 -20.51
CA LYS A 593 36.53 3.49 -21.22
C LYS A 593 36.52 4.55 -22.34
N GLU A 594 35.38 4.72 -23.00
CA GLU A 594 35.25 5.63 -24.15
C GLU A 594 35.03 7.08 -23.72
N ASN A 595 34.16 7.30 -22.70
CA ASN A 595 33.62 8.62 -22.39
C ASN A 595 34.12 9.21 -21.07
N TYR A 596 34.81 8.42 -20.22
CA TYR A 596 35.17 8.83 -18.87
C TYR A 596 36.64 8.59 -18.53
N ARG A 597 37.17 9.43 -17.64
CA ARG A 597 38.53 9.29 -17.10
C ARG A 597 38.45 9.00 -15.60
N LEU A 598 39.30 8.09 -15.14
CA LEU A 598 39.45 7.80 -13.72
C LEU A 598 40.06 9.02 -13.01
N VAL A 599 39.42 9.47 -11.95
CA VAL A 599 39.97 10.53 -11.07
C VAL A 599 41.13 9.94 -10.28
N GLU A 600 42.24 10.69 -10.17
CA GLU A 600 43.49 10.23 -9.52
C GLU A 600 43.33 9.91 -8.03
N LYS A 601 42.29 10.44 -7.37
CA LYS A 601 42.02 10.17 -5.96
C LYS A 601 41.66 8.69 -5.78
N LYS A 602 42.47 7.97 -5.01
CA LYS A 602 42.29 6.53 -4.75
C LYS A 602 41.38 6.28 -3.56
N TYR A 603 40.34 5.49 -3.78
CA TYR A 603 39.47 4.93 -2.76
C TYR A 603 39.63 3.41 -2.74
N ARG A 604 39.41 2.77 -1.61
CA ARG A 604 39.58 1.31 -1.47
C ARG A 604 38.41 0.53 -2.10
N HIS A 605 37.17 1.00 -1.85
CA HIS A 605 35.96 0.31 -2.25
C HIS A 605 35.33 0.88 -3.52
N PHE A 606 35.71 2.10 -3.92
CA PHE A 606 35.10 2.81 -5.02
C PHE A 606 36.11 3.28 -6.06
N LYS A 607 35.63 3.47 -7.28
CA LYS A 607 36.32 4.21 -8.35
C LYS A 607 35.45 5.38 -8.76
N LEU A 608 36.04 6.55 -8.84
CA LEU A 608 35.36 7.75 -9.29
C LEU A 608 35.81 8.07 -10.71
N TYR A 609 34.85 8.16 -11.63
CA TYR A 609 35.08 8.50 -13.03
C TYR A 609 34.48 9.87 -13.31
N GLN A 610 35.22 10.72 -14.01
CA GLN A 610 34.78 12.02 -14.47
C GLN A 610 34.66 11.97 -15.99
N ARG A 611 33.65 12.64 -16.54
CA ARG A 611 33.46 12.77 -17.96
C ARG A 611 34.67 13.45 -18.60
N SER A 612 35.14 12.93 -19.75
CA SER A 612 36.33 13.39 -20.47
C SER A 612 36.11 14.77 -21.11
#